data_479428631b1f82dd5b364c5fca7efc66
#
_entry.id   479428631b1f82dd5b364c5fca7efc66
#
_cell.length_a   1.000
_cell.length_b   1.000
_cell.length_c   1.000
_cell.angle_alpha   90.00
_cell.angle_beta   90.00
_cell.angle_gamma   90.00
#
_symmetry.space_group_name_H-M   'P 1'
#
loop_
_entity.id
_entity.type
_entity.pdbx_description
1 polymer ?
#
loop_
_entity_poly.entity_id
_entity_poly.type
_entity_poly.pdbx_seq_one_letter_code
_entity_poly.pdbx_strand_id
1 'polypeptide(L)'
;LSSAASDVYKRQGMKPTNKEDIDPFEAIIEEVKHAKGVKLDNELEVEDLKELVKKFKAAVKEQTGKDFPACAYEQLWGAVCAVFNSWMNERAILYRKMESIPDEWGTAVNVQAMVFGNMGETSATGVCFSRDAGTGEDLFNGEYLINAQGEDVVAGIRTPQQITNIV
;
A
#
# COMPACT_ATOMS: atom_id res chain seq x y z
N LEU A 1 -5.68 8.61 -2.65
CA LEU A 1 -4.39 8.19 -3.20
C LEU A 1 -4.26 6.71 -2.97
N SER A 2 -4.09 5.92 -4.03
CA SER A 2 -3.79 4.50 -3.84
C SER A 2 -2.43 4.35 -3.15
N SER A 3 -2.22 3.27 -2.39
CA SER A 3 -0.91 2.93 -1.80
C SER A 3 0.22 3.01 -2.84
N ALA A 4 -0.05 2.57 -4.07
CA ALA A 4 0.89 2.67 -5.19
C ALA A 4 1.29 4.12 -5.51
N ALA A 5 0.38 5.09 -5.43
CA ALA A 5 0.71 6.50 -5.66
C ALA A 5 1.57 7.06 -4.52
N SER A 6 1.29 6.73 -3.25
CA SER A 6 2.12 7.15 -2.12
C SER A 6 3.53 6.55 -2.23
N ASP A 7 3.66 5.29 -2.63
CA ASP A 7 4.97 4.64 -2.84
C ASP A 7 5.79 5.28 -3.95
N VAL A 8 5.15 5.76 -5.03
CA VAL A 8 5.82 6.51 -6.09
C VAL A 8 6.47 7.77 -5.52
N TYR A 9 5.73 8.53 -4.71
CA TYR A 9 6.22 9.80 -4.15
C TYR A 9 7.25 9.58 -3.03
N LYS A 10 7.09 8.58 -2.19
CA LYS A 10 8.13 8.14 -1.23
C LYS A 10 9.45 7.81 -1.93
N ARG A 11 9.40 7.17 -3.10
CA ARG A 11 10.58 6.83 -3.90
C ARG A 11 11.16 8.02 -4.66
N GLN A 12 10.37 9.05 -4.95
CA GLN A 12 10.81 10.26 -5.66
C GLN A 12 11.44 11.34 -4.75
N GLY A 13 11.63 11.06 -3.46
CA GLY A 13 12.31 11.98 -2.53
C GLY A 13 11.52 12.35 -1.28
N MET A 14 10.25 11.96 -1.17
CA MET A 14 9.50 12.07 0.08
C MET A 14 9.93 10.95 1.05
N LYS A 15 11.15 11.08 1.56
CA LYS A 15 11.65 10.17 2.60
C LYS A 15 11.60 10.89 3.94
N PRO A 16 11.27 10.21 5.04
CA PRO A 16 11.54 10.73 6.36
C PRO A 16 13.02 11.09 6.46
N THR A 17 13.32 12.20 7.09
CA THR A 17 14.68 12.75 7.21
C THR A 17 15.60 11.81 7.97
N ASN A 18 15.03 11.03 8.92
CA ASN A 18 15.69 9.97 9.66
C ASN A 18 14.87 8.68 9.62
N LYS A 19 15.50 7.53 9.89
CA LYS A 19 14.83 6.22 9.94
C LYS A 19 13.76 6.10 11.05
N GLU A 20 13.76 7.00 11.99
CA GLU A 20 12.84 7.07 13.14
C GLU A 20 11.68 8.05 12.90
N ASP A 21 11.71 8.83 11.81
CA ASP A 21 10.66 9.79 11.48
C ASP A 21 9.43 9.06 10.92
N ILE A 22 8.27 9.46 11.40
CA ILE A 22 6.98 8.97 10.90
C ILE A 22 6.84 9.37 9.42
N ASP A 23 6.29 8.47 8.61
CA ASP A 23 5.93 8.74 7.23
C ASP A 23 5.06 10.01 7.14
N PRO A 24 5.39 10.98 6.27
CA PRO A 24 4.64 12.24 6.17
C PRO A 24 3.14 12.06 5.91
N PHE A 25 2.75 11.02 5.17
CA PHE A 25 1.34 10.73 4.92
C PHE A 25 0.66 10.16 6.15
N GLU A 26 1.35 9.27 6.87
CA GLU A 26 0.87 8.70 8.13
C GLU A 26 0.66 9.80 9.18
N ALA A 27 1.61 10.72 9.31
CA ALA A 27 1.48 11.86 10.21
C ALA A 27 0.23 12.71 9.92
N ILE A 28 -0.08 12.92 8.63
CA ILE A 28 -1.28 13.66 8.21
C ILE A 28 -2.56 12.88 8.53
N ILE A 29 -2.57 11.56 8.35
CA ILE A 29 -3.71 10.70 8.70
C ILE A 29 -3.96 10.78 10.20
N GLU A 30 -2.93 10.58 11.02
CA GLU A 30 -3.03 10.64 12.48
C GLU A 30 -3.50 12.02 12.98
N GLU A 31 -3.04 13.12 12.36
CA GLU A 31 -3.52 14.46 12.66
C GLU A 31 -5.03 14.59 12.45
N VAL A 32 -5.54 14.10 11.30
CA VAL A 32 -6.98 14.16 10.99
C VAL A 32 -7.78 13.25 11.92
N LYS A 33 -7.32 12.03 12.20
CA LYS A 33 -7.95 11.11 13.14
C LYS A 33 -8.03 11.74 14.55
N HIS A 34 -6.96 12.33 15.00
CA HIS A 34 -6.91 13.00 16.30
C HIS A 34 -7.87 14.18 16.38
N ALA A 35 -7.95 15.02 15.33
CA ALA A 35 -8.87 16.14 15.26
C ALA A 35 -10.35 15.71 15.27
N LYS A 36 -10.66 14.52 14.75
CA LYS A 36 -12.01 13.94 14.72
C LYS A 36 -12.32 13.07 15.94
N GLY A 37 -11.32 12.74 16.76
CA GLY A 37 -11.47 11.87 17.93
C GLY A 37 -11.72 10.41 17.59
N VAL A 38 -11.32 9.97 16.38
CA VAL A 38 -11.42 8.58 15.90
C VAL A 38 -10.06 7.87 15.99
N LYS A 39 -10.07 6.55 16.02
CA LYS A 39 -8.85 5.74 16.14
C LYS A 39 -8.53 4.93 14.90
N LEU A 40 -9.55 4.49 14.16
CA LEU A 40 -9.41 3.63 13.00
C LEU A 40 -9.68 4.41 11.72
N ASP A 41 -9.00 4.06 10.65
CA ASP A 41 -9.15 4.71 9.34
C ASP A 41 -10.56 4.53 8.75
N ASN A 42 -11.22 3.40 9.05
CA ASN A 42 -12.58 3.12 8.61
C ASN A 42 -13.67 3.93 9.37
N GLU A 43 -13.29 4.66 10.39
CA GLU A 43 -14.16 5.61 11.11
C GLU A 43 -14.18 7.00 10.47
N LEU A 44 -13.28 7.24 9.49
CA LEU A 44 -13.22 8.49 8.74
C LEU A 44 -14.37 8.56 7.72
N GLU A 45 -15.03 9.70 7.66
CA GLU A 45 -16.11 9.97 6.73
C GLU A 45 -15.60 10.48 5.38
N VAL A 46 -16.49 10.53 4.40
CA VAL A 46 -16.15 10.98 3.03
C VAL A 46 -15.52 12.38 3.01
N GLU A 47 -16.00 13.27 3.85
CA GLU A 47 -15.48 14.65 3.90
C GLU A 47 -14.07 14.69 4.50
N ASP A 48 -13.77 13.84 5.48
CA ASP A 48 -12.44 13.70 6.07
C ASP A 48 -11.44 13.16 5.03
N LEU A 49 -11.86 12.17 4.25
CA LEU A 49 -11.05 11.63 3.15
C LEU A 49 -10.78 12.67 2.06
N LYS A 50 -11.75 13.54 1.75
CA LYS A 50 -11.52 14.67 0.82
C LYS A 50 -10.52 15.67 1.38
N GLU A 51 -10.56 15.94 2.67
CA GLU A 51 -9.58 16.79 3.35
C GLU A 51 -8.18 16.15 3.31
N LEU A 52 -8.07 14.89 3.64
CA LEU A 52 -6.82 14.12 3.54
C LEU A 52 -6.20 14.19 2.16
N VAL A 53 -6.99 13.99 1.10
CA VAL A 53 -6.49 14.11 -0.29
C VAL A 53 -5.93 15.50 -0.57
N LYS A 54 -6.55 16.57 -0.05
CA LYS A 54 -6.03 17.94 -0.21
C LYS A 54 -4.70 18.11 0.53
N LYS A 55 -4.62 17.66 1.78
CA LYS A 55 -3.40 17.72 2.59
C LYS A 55 -2.26 16.92 1.97
N PHE A 56 -2.53 15.72 1.46
CA PHE A 56 -1.53 14.90 0.77
C PHE A 56 -0.98 15.59 -0.48
N LYS A 57 -1.83 16.17 -1.31
CA LYS A 57 -1.39 16.92 -2.50
C LYS A 57 -0.55 18.14 -2.12
N ALA A 58 -0.91 18.84 -1.06
CA ALA A 58 -0.12 19.96 -0.55
C ALA A 58 1.26 19.50 -0.05
N ALA A 59 1.32 18.43 0.72
CA ALA A 59 2.58 17.85 1.21
C ALA A 59 3.49 17.39 0.06
N VAL A 60 2.93 16.75 -0.98
CA VAL A 60 3.69 16.39 -2.18
C VAL A 60 4.29 17.63 -2.83
N LYS A 61 3.51 18.69 -3.02
CA LYS A 61 3.98 19.94 -3.62
C LYS A 61 5.07 20.60 -2.78
N GLU A 62 4.90 20.65 -1.47
CA GLU A 62 5.87 21.24 -0.56
C GLU A 62 7.21 20.50 -0.59
N GLN A 63 7.18 19.17 -0.55
CA GLN A 63 8.41 18.36 -0.46
C GLN A 63 9.11 18.15 -1.81
N THR A 64 8.34 18.06 -2.90
CA THR A 64 8.90 17.76 -4.23
C THR A 64 9.00 18.98 -5.15
N GLY A 65 8.37 20.09 -4.78
CA GLY A 65 8.23 21.28 -5.63
C GLY A 65 7.30 21.11 -6.84
N LYS A 66 6.63 19.94 -6.96
CA LYS A 66 5.76 19.62 -8.09
C LYS A 66 4.35 19.30 -7.63
N ASP A 67 3.36 19.70 -8.43
CA ASP A 67 1.99 19.28 -8.19
C ASP A 67 1.80 17.78 -8.43
N PHE A 68 0.93 17.16 -7.65
CA PHE A 68 0.50 15.80 -7.91
C PHE A 68 -0.28 15.74 -9.23
N PRO A 69 0.06 14.83 -10.17
CA PRO A 69 -0.59 14.75 -11.45
C PRO A 69 -2.10 14.58 -11.34
N ALA A 70 -2.87 15.41 -12.05
CA ALA A 70 -4.33 15.29 -12.10
C ALA A 70 -4.79 14.23 -13.12
N CYS A 71 -3.98 14.00 -14.16
CA CYS A 71 -4.26 13.04 -15.21
C CYS A 71 -3.97 11.62 -14.76
N ALA A 72 -4.93 10.70 -14.91
CA ALA A 72 -4.78 9.30 -14.53
C ALA A 72 -3.64 8.59 -15.31
N TYR A 73 -3.44 8.95 -16.57
CA TYR A 73 -2.33 8.42 -17.37
C TYR A 73 -0.96 8.85 -16.85
N GLU A 74 -0.81 10.09 -16.42
CA GLU A 74 0.43 10.57 -15.82
C GLU A 74 0.72 9.88 -14.48
N GLN A 75 -0.32 9.63 -13.69
CA GLN A 75 -0.21 8.87 -12.44
C GLN A 75 0.23 7.43 -12.72
N LEU A 76 -0.42 6.75 -13.67
CA LEU A 76 -0.08 5.40 -14.08
C LEU A 76 1.36 5.32 -14.59
N TRP A 77 1.73 6.24 -15.49
CA TRP A 77 3.08 6.26 -16.06
C TRP A 77 4.15 6.53 -15.00
N GLY A 78 3.87 7.43 -14.08
CA GLY A 78 4.74 7.68 -12.92
C GLY A 78 4.94 6.42 -12.06
N ALA A 79 3.87 5.65 -11.81
CA ALA A 79 3.93 4.40 -11.07
C ALA A 79 4.74 3.33 -11.83
N VAL A 80 4.51 3.17 -13.12
CA VAL A 80 5.29 2.26 -13.99
C VAL A 80 6.78 2.59 -13.95
N CYS A 81 7.12 3.86 -14.13
CA CYS A 81 8.52 4.31 -14.05
C CYS A 81 9.14 4.05 -12.67
N ALA A 82 8.39 4.24 -11.58
CA ALA A 82 8.88 3.97 -10.24
C ALA A 82 9.19 2.48 -10.02
N VAL A 83 8.37 1.59 -10.57
CA VAL A 83 8.64 0.13 -10.51
C VAL A 83 9.89 -0.21 -11.29
N PHE A 84 10.07 0.28 -12.53
CA PHE A 84 11.29 0.03 -13.29
C PHE A 84 12.53 0.59 -12.59
N ASN A 85 12.46 1.81 -12.06
CA ASN A 85 13.58 2.41 -11.32
C ASN A 85 13.91 1.64 -10.04
N SER A 86 12.94 0.94 -9.45
CA SER A 86 13.17 0.15 -8.24
C SER A 86 14.14 -1.00 -8.44
N TRP A 87 14.34 -1.46 -9.66
CA TRP A 87 15.37 -2.45 -10.03
C TRP A 87 16.77 -2.01 -9.62
N MET A 88 17.03 -0.70 -9.64
CA MET A 88 18.33 -0.10 -9.31
C MET A 88 18.43 0.36 -7.85
N ASN A 89 17.47 0.04 -6.98
CA ASN A 89 17.57 0.29 -5.55
C ASN A 89 18.64 -0.59 -4.91
N GLU A 90 19.35 -0.06 -3.93
CA GLU A 90 20.42 -0.77 -3.21
C GLU A 90 19.96 -2.14 -2.67
N ARG A 91 18.77 -2.19 -2.09
CA ARG A 91 18.17 -3.44 -1.59
C ARG A 91 17.94 -4.46 -2.71
N ALA A 92 17.46 -4.03 -3.86
CA ALA A 92 17.23 -4.89 -5.01
C ALA A 92 18.54 -5.39 -5.61
N ILE A 93 19.55 -4.54 -5.69
CA ILE A 93 20.90 -4.89 -6.14
C ILE A 93 21.53 -5.93 -5.20
N LEU A 94 21.43 -5.70 -3.88
CA LEU A 94 21.97 -6.65 -2.90
C LEU A 94 21.28 -8.01 -3.00
N TYR A 95 19.95 -8.02 -3.09
CA TYR A 95 19.15 -9.25 -3.24
C TYR A 95 19.57 -10.03 -4.50
N ARG A 96 19.68 -9.36 -5.64
CA ARG A 96 20.12 -10.00 -6.88
C ARG A 96 21.50 -10.63 -6.76
N LYS A 97 22.46 -9.94 -6.10
CA LYS A 97 23.79 -10.49 -5.84
C LYS A 97 23.75 -11.75 -4.96
N MET A 98 22.89 -11.75 -3.94
CA MET A 98 22.74 -12.92 -3.04
C MET A 98 22.12 -14.11 -3.77
N GLU A 99 21.14 -13.86 -4.64
CA GLU A 99 20.40 -14.92 -5.35
C GLU A 99 20.98 -15.23 -6.74
N SER A 100 22.12 -14.63 -7.09
CA SER A 100 22.78 -14.83 -8.40
C SER A 100 21.85 -14.51 -9.58
N ILE A 101 20.99 -13.49 -9.45
CA ILE A 101 20.09 -13.03 -10.50
C ILE A 101 20.84 -12.04 -11.40
N PRO A 102 20.90 -12.26 -12.73
CA PRO A 102 21.56 -11.38 -13.67
C PRO A 102 20.96 -9.96 -13.68
N ASP A 103 21.81 -8.94 -13.67
CA ASP A 103 21.38 -7.54 -13.66
C ASP A 103 20.67 -7.13 -14.97
N GLU A 104 20.99 -7.78 -16.08
CA GLU A 104 20.40 -7.53 -17.40
C GLU A 104 18.95 -8.01 -17.56
N TRP A 105 18.41 -8.80 -16.64
CA TRP A 105 17.04 -9.29 -16.76
C TRP A 105 15.97 -8.20 -16.62
N GLY A 106 16.21 -7.24 -15.75
CA GLY A 106 15.23 -6.20 -15.48
C GLY A 106 14.02 -6.70 -14.67
N THR A 107 12.98 -5.89 -14.63
CA THR A 107 11.71 -6.20 -13.94
C THR A 107 10.53 -5.94 -14.85
N ALA A 108 9.35 -6.39 -14.45
CA ALA A 108 8.10 -6.20 -15.17
C ALA A 108 7.06 -5.48 -14.31
N VAL A 109 6.07 -4.89 -14.96
CA VAL A 109 4.94 -4.21 -14.33
C VAL A 109 3.64 -4.84 -14.76
N ASN A 110 2.80 -5.21 -13.81
CA ASN A 110 1.42 -5.59 -14.05
C ASN A 110 0.48 -4.46 -13.62
N VAL A 111 -0.40 -4.04 -14.53
CA VAL A 111 -1.49 -3.11 -14.21
C VAL A 111 -2.75 -3.91 -14.00
N GLN A 112 -3.24 -3.92 -12.78
CA GLN A 112 -4.38 -4.74 -12.39
C GLN A 112 -5.53 -3.86 -11.87
N ALA A 113 -6.76 -4.21 -12.27
CA ALA A 113 -7.94 -3.59 -11.70
C ALA A 113 -8.02 -3.88 -10.20
N MET A 114 -8.31 -2.84 -9.42
CA MET A 114 -8.47 -2.98 -7.99
C MET A 114 -9.90 -3.41 -7.66
N VAL A 115 -10.03 -4.43 -6.80
CA VAL A 115 -11.29 -4.84 -6.20
C VAL A 115 -11.26 -4.43 -4.73
N PHE A 116 -12.36 -3.80 -4.27
CA PHE A 116 -12.41 -3.23 -2.94
C PHE A 116 -13.12 -4.18 -1.98
N GLY A 117 -12.40 -4.68 -0.98
CA GLY A 117 -12.94 -5.51 0.09
C GLY A 117 -13.59 -4.74 1.23
N ASN A 118 -13.62 -3.40 1.14
CA ASN A 118 -14.18 -2.50 2.15
C ASN A 118 -15.45 -1.77 1.66
N MET A 119 -16.26 -2.44 0.86
CA MET A 119 -17.53 -1.91 0.33
C MET A 119 -18.74 -2.25 1.22
N GLY A 120 -18.52 -2.57 2.48
CA GLY A 120 -19.55 -2.96 3.44
C GLY A 120 -19.47 -4.43 3.84
N GLU A 121 -20.45 -4.89 4.62
CA GLU A 121 -20.45 -6.23 5.25
C GLU A 121 -20.55 -7.41 4.26
N THR A 122 -20.83 -7.14 3.00
CA THR A 122 -20.87 -8.15 1.93
C THR A 122 -19.58 -8.25 1.14
N SER A 123 -18.55 -7.49 1.53
CA SER A 123 -17.23 -7.51 0.91
C SER A 123 -16.15 -7.91 1.91
N ALA A 124 -15.08 -8.49 1.42
CA ALA A 124 -13.99 -8.96 2.25
C ALA A 124 -12.66 -8.89 1.50
N THR A 125 -11.59 -8.86 2.26
CA THR A 125 -10.21 -9.05 1.75
C THR A 125 -9.53 -10.14 2.57
N GLY A 126 -8.74 -10.97 1.91
CA GLY A 126 -8.02 -12.05 2.57
C GLY A 126 -6.71 -12.39 1.88
N VAL A 127 -5.94 -13.21 2.56
CA VAL A 127 -4.71 -13.82 2.04
C VAL A 127 -4.85 -15.32 2.16
N CYS A 128 -4.59 -16.04 1.08
CA CYS A 128 -4.67 -17.49 1.09
C CYS A 128 -3.47 -18.11 0.37
N PHE A 129 -3.19 -19.37 0.73
CA PHE A 129 -2.14 -20.17 0.18
C PHE A 129 -2.72 -21.51 -0.32
N SER A 130 -2.26 -21.95 -1.47
CA SER A 130 -2.63 -23.27 -2.02
C SER A 130 -1.98 -24.43 -1.28
N ARG A 131 -0.96 -24.15 -0.45
CA ARG A 131 -0.27 -25.11 0.40
C ARG A 131 0.02 -24.49 1.76
N ASP A 132 0.11 -25.33 2.78
CA ASP A 132 0.59 -24.90 4.08
C ASP A 132 2.03 -24.37 3.97
N ALA A 133 2.27 -23.16 4.45
CA ALA A 133 3.56 -22.49 4.33
C ALA A 133 4.64 -23.10 5.24
N GLY A 134 4.25 -23.79 6.31
CA GLY A 134 5.17 -24.42 7.27
C GLY A 134 5.52 -25.85 6.91
N THR A 135 4.55 -26.64 6.43
CA THR A 135 4.71 -28.08 6.17
C THR A 135 4.84 -28.43 4.69
N GLY A 136 4.36 -27.57 3.79
CA GLY A 136 4.28 -27.82 2.35
C GLY A 136 3.12 -28.73 1.94
N GLU A 137 2.28 -29.15 2.87
CA GLU A 137 1.10 -29.98 2.60
C GLU A 137 0.15 -29.30 1.63
N ASP A 138 -0.52 -30.09 0.80
CA ASP A 138 -1.55 -29.63 -0.14
C ASP A 138 -2.84 -29.32 0.62
N LEU A 139 -2.81 -28.23 1.37
CA LEU A 139 -3.89 -27.72 2.19
C LEU A 139 -4.14 -26.26 1.84
N PHE A 140 -5.32 -25.98 1.26
CA PHE A 140 -5.77 -24.60 1.04
C PHE A 140 -6.06 -23.97 2.40
N ASN A 141 -5.31 -22.92 2.73
CA ASN A 141 -5.44 -22.23 3.99
C ASN A 141 -5.31 -20.71 3.80
N GLY A 142 -5.76 -19.95 4.77
CA GLY A 142 -5.69 -18.50 4.73
C GLY A 142 -6.64 -17.84 5.70
N GLU A 143 -6.61 -16.54 5.68
CA GLU A 143 -7.35 -15.67 6.57
C GLU A 143 -8.03 -14.55 5.80
N TYR A 144 -9.16 -14.06 6.29
CA TYR A 144 -9.89 -12.94 5.70
C TYR A 144 -10.52 -12.03 6.75
N LEU A 145 -10.79 -10.81 6.35
CA LEU A 145 -11.55 -9.81 7.12
C LEU A 145 -12.70 -9.29 6.29
N ILE A 146 -13.89 -9.24 6.88
CA ILE A 146 -15.06 -8.59 6.30
C ILE A 146 -14.87 -7.07 6.38
N ASN A 147 -15.33 -6.37 5.35
CA ASN A 147 -15.25 -4.90 5.23
C ASN A 147 -13.86 -4.38 5.54
N ALA A 148 -12.86 -4.84 4.77
CA ALA A 148 -11.45 -4.58 5.01
C ALA A 148 -10.66 -4.41 3.72
N GLN A 149 -9.54 -3.70 3.82
CA GLN A 149 -8.50 -3.64 2.78
C GLN A 149 -7.37 -4.62 3.09
N GLY A 150 -6.48 -4.85 2.11
CA GLY A 150 -5.34 -5.76 2.28
C GLY A 150 -4.42 -5.38 3.44
N GLU A 151 -4.25 -4.09 3.68
CA GLU A 151 -3.43 -3.56 4.77
C GLU A 151 -4.00 -3.95 6.15
N ASP A 152 -5.31 -3.96 6.32
CA ASP A 152 -5.96 -4.37 7.57
C ASP A 152 -5.66 -5.84 7.92
N VAL A 153 -5.56 -6.71 6.88
CA VAL A 153 -5.26 -8.14 7.05
C VAL A 153 -3.82 -8.35 7.49
N VAL A 154 -2.86 -7.64 6.86
CA VAL A 154 -1.43 -7.85 7.11
C VAL A 154 -0.91 -7.06 8.31
N ALA A 155 -1.55 -5.97 8.69
CA ALA A 155 -1.16 -5.16 9.85
C ALA A 155 -1.59 -5.76 11.20
N GLY A 156 -2.48 -6.76 11.20
CA GLY A 156 -2.94 -7.43 12.42
C GLY A 156 -3.77 -6.53 13.36
N ILE A 157 -4.36 -5.46 12.84
CA ILE A 157 -5.16 -4.50 13.61
C ILE A 157 -6.48 -5.13 14.07
N ARG A 158 -7.02 -6.04 13.27
CA ARG A 158 -8.26 -6.78 13.53
C ARG A 158 -7.97 -8.28 13.50
N THR A 159 -8.70 -9.06 14.28
CA THR A 159 -8.57 -10.52 14.28
C THR A 159 -9.19 -11.11 13.02
N PRO A 160 -8.43 -11.73 12.13
CA PRO A 160 -8.96 -12.33 10.92
C PRO A 160 -9.73 -13.64 11.20
N GLN A 161 -10.57 -14.01 10.27
CA GLN A 161 -11.28 -15.28 10.27
C GLN A 161 -10.58 -16.27 9.33
N GLN A 162 -10.67 -17.56 9.65
CA GLN A 162 -10.13 -18.60 8.79
C GLN A 162 -10.94 -18.72 7.51
N ILE A 163 -10.27 -18.87 6.38
CA ILE A 163 -10.92 -18.93 5.05
C ILE A 163 -11.90 -20.11 4.92
N THR A 164 -11.68 -21.16 5.67
CA THR A 164 -12.58 -22.33 5.76
C THR A 164 -13.96 -21.99 6.32
N ASN A 165 -14.14 -20.83 6.94
CA ASN A 165 -15.41 -20.36 7.49
C ASN A 165 -16.25 -19.56 6.48
N ILE A 166 -15.76 -19.36 5.27
CA ILE A 166 -16.48 -18.64 4.18
C ILE A 166 -17.56 -19.52 3.51
N VAL A 167 -17.55 -20.82 3.74
CA VAL A 167 -18.46 -21.79 3.14
C VAL A 167 -19.78 -21.88 3.89
#